data_06695eef6015b4919421c235220a7a76
#
_entry.id   06695eef6015b4919421c235220a7a76
#
_cell.length_a   1.000
_cell.length_b   1.000
_cell.length_c   1.000
_cell.angle_alpha   90.00
_cell.angle_beta   90.00
_cell.angle_gamma   90.00
#
_symmetry.space_group_name_H-M   'P 1'
#
loop_
_entity.id
_entity.type
_entity.pdbx_description
1 polymer ?
#
loop_
_entity_poly.entity_id
_entity_poly.type
_entity_poly.pdbx_seq_one_letter_code
_entity_poly.pdbx_strand_id
1 'polypeptide(L)'
;FRDRYAVSVDFAGGVNIEAIIAEILQTVEGVSAALGFENDTDEKNELGLPPHSIEAIVYGGLDTDIAEAIFRRKAGGIQTYGNTSVPVISASEQSIDIYFSRPSPVPIWVRITNLVTTTAFPLDGQQRIKQALINYIGGDVTGGLGIGASVIYMTLPTVIFSVEGVKDFDLEISKDGSRFGDENIDVNTREKAVTDEGKVSVT
;
A
#
# COMPACT_ATOMS: atom_id res chain seq x y z
N PHE A 1 11.21 0.56 6.42
CA PHE A 1 12.50 -0.01 5.96
C PHE A 1 12.72 -1.44 6.48
N ARG A 2 12.36 -1.74 7.74
CA ARG A 2 12.54 -3.08 8.33
C ARG A 2 11.56 -4.13 7.79
N ASP A 3 10.31 -3.76 7.52
CA ASP A 3 9.30 -4.70 7.03
C ASP A 3 9.54 -5.13 5.58
N ARG A 4 10.13 -4.25 4.75
CA ARG A 4 10.62 -4.62 3.40
C ARG A 4 11.74 -5.67 3.43
N TYR A 5 12.55 -5.67 4.48
CA TYR A 5 13.69 -6.58 4.60
C TYR A 5 13.28 -7.99 5.08
N ALA A 6 12.25 -8.10 5.92
CA ALA A 6 11.79 -9.38 6.45
C ALA A 6 11.15 -10.28 5.37
N VAL A 7 10.45 -9.70 4.39
CA VAL A 7 9.84 -10.45 3.27
C VAL A 7 10.88 -10.87 2.22
N SER A 8 12.02 -10.17 2.12
CA SER A 8 12.99 -10.39 1.06
C SER A 8 14.03 -11.49 1.32
N VAL A 9 14.21 -11.94 2.56
CA VAL A 9 15.32 -12.84 2.94
C VAL A 9 14.93 -14.31 2.84
N ASP A 10 13.65 -14.67 2.97
CA ASP A 10 13.23 -16.08 3.04
C ASP A 10 12.92 -16.75 1.68
N PHE A 11 12.83 -16.00 0.57
CA PHE A 11 12.30 -16.52 -0.70
C PHE A 11 13.20 -16.38 -1.94
N ALA A 12 14.50 -16.15 -1.75
CA ALA A 12 15.44 -16.05 -2.87
C ALA A 12 15.63 -17.42 -3.56
N GLY A 13 14.72 -17.79 -4.48
CA GLY A 13 14.83 -19.00 -5.30
C GLY A 13 13.53 -19.77 -5.54
N GLY A 14 12.42 -19.37 -4.91
CA GLY A 14 11.11 -19.99 -5.12
C GLY A 14 10.36 -19.45 -6.35
N VAL A 15 9.40 -20.23 -6.85
CA VAL A 15 8.48 -19.88 -7.95
C VAL A 15 7.06 -19.74 -7.37
N ASN A 16 6.93 -19.15 -6.20
CA ASN A 16 5.68 -18.89 -5.52
C ASN A 16 5.31 -17.40 -5.60
N ILE A 17 4.11 -17.06 -5.17
CA ILE A 17 3.62 -15.67 -5.23
C ILE A 17 4.48 -14.72 -4.38
N GLU A 18 5.00 -15.17 -3.25
CA GLU A 18 5.87 -14.38 -2.37
C GLU A 18 7.18 -14.00 -3.07
N ALA A 19 7.76 -14.90 -3.87
CA ALA A 19 8.95 -14.60 -4.66
C ALA A 19 8.67 -13.58 -5.78
N ILE A 20 7.49 -13.61 -6.37
CA ILE A 20 7.04 -12.60 -7.35
C ILE A 20 6.90 -11.24 -6.66
N ILE A 21 6.25 -11.18 -5.51
CA ILE A 21 6.10 -9.93 -4.74
C ILE A 21 7.46 -9.38 -4.30
N ALA A 22 8.36 -10.24 -3.84
CA ALA A 22 9.72 -9.84 -3.48
C ALA A 22 10.50 -9.28 -4.69
N GLU A 23 10.41 -9.91 -5.86
CA GLU A 23 11.01 -9.41 -7.10
C GLU A 23 10.47 -8.01 -7.44
N ILE A 24 9.15 -7.81 -7.44
CA ILE A 24 8.52 -6.51 -7.73
C ILE A 24 9.04 -5.44 -6.78
N LEU A 25 9.02 -5.71 -5.47
CA LEU A 25 9.46 -4.76 -4.45
C LEU A 25 10.95 -4.42 -4.51
N GLN A 26 11.78 -5.33 -5.02
CA GLN A 26 13.24 -5.14 -5.10
C GLN A 26 13.69 -4.49 -6.40
N THR A 27 13.03 -4.81 -7.51
CA THR A 27 13.55 -4.46 -8.85
C THR A 27 12.74 -3.38 -9.56
N VAL A 28 11.47 -3.17 -9.19
CA VAL A 28 10.64 -2.16 -9.85
C VAL A 28 10.69 -0.84 -9.10
N GLU A 29 11.22 0.18 -9.78
CA GLU A 29 11.33 1.52 -9.22
C GLU A 29 9.93 2.14 -8.99
N GLY A 30 9.80 2.85 -7.88
CA GLY A 30 8.56 3.56 -7.52
C GLY A 30 7.45 2.67 -6.93
N VAL A 31 7.64 1.35 -6.84
CA VAL A 31 6.72 0.49 -6.10
C VAL A 31 6.87 0.74 -4.60
N SER A 32 5.78 1.11 -3.94
CA SER A 32 5.76 1.39 -2.52
C SER A 32 5.04 0.33 -1.68
N ALA A 33 4.16 -0.48 -2.29
CA ALA A 33 3.52 -1.63 -1.66
C ALA A 33 3.14 -2.69 -2.70
N ALA A 34 3.20 -3.96 -2.32
CA ALA A 34 2.71 -5.06 -3.13
C ALA A 34 2.15 -6.17 -2.22
N LEU A 35 1.11 -6.87 -2.71
CA LEU A 35 0.45 -7.97 -2.04
C LEU A 35 0.13 -9.04 -3.08
N GLY A 36 0.25 -10.32 -2.73
CA GLY A 36 0.01 -11.43 -3.62
C GLY A 36 -1.04 -12.40 -3.12
N PHE A 37 -1.82 -12.96 -4.04
CA PHE A 37 -2.76 -14.04 -3.80
C PHE A 37 -2.55 -15.15 -4.81
N GLU A 38 -2.77 -16.38 -4.36
CA GLU A 38 -2.70 -17.58 -5.18
C GLU A 38 -3.96 -18.41 -5.01
N ASN A 39 -4.40 -19.04 -6.08
CA ASN A 39 -5.43 -20.07 -6.07
C ASN A 39 -4.87 -21.31 -6.76
N ASP A 40 -4.50 -22.31 -5.97
CA ASP A 40 -3.97 -23.60 -6.40
C ASP A 40 -5.05 -24.67 -6.59
N THR A 41 -6.33 -24.33 -6.37
CA THR A 41 -7.47 -25.24 -6.49
C THR A 41 -8.06 -25.29 -7.90
N ASP A 42 -8.89 -26.31 -8.15
CA ASP A 42 -9.62 -26.49 -9.43
C ASP A 42 -10.89 -25.61 -9.54
N GLU A 43 -11.20 -24.81 -8.51
CA GLU A 43 -12.38 -23.97 -8.46
C GLU A 43 -12.01 -22.51 -8.18
N LYS A 44 -12.93 -21.60 -8.49
CA LYS A 44 -12.80 -20.19 -8.13
C LYS A 44 -12.86 -20.04 -6.61
N ASN A 45 -11.86 -19.38 -6.02
CA ASN A 45 -11.80 -19.22 -4.57
C ASN A 45 -12.66 -18.03 -4.07
N GLU A 46 -12.74 -17.86 -2.74
CA GLU A 46 -13.51 -16.80 -2.08
C GLU A 46 -13.03 -15.38 -2.44
N LEU A 47 -11.76 -15.22 -2.81
CA LEU A 47 -11.21 -13.95 -3.28
C LEU A 47 -11.54 -13.66 -4.75
N GLY A 48 -12.22 -14.60 -5.42
CA GLY A 48 -12.63 -14.47 -6.79
C GLY A 48 -11.54 -14.81 -7.83
N LEU A 49 -10.42 -15.40 -7.41
CA LEU A 49 -9.38 -15.85 -8.32
C LEU A 49 -9.81 -17.11 -9.08
N PRO A 50 -9.58 -17.16 -10.42
CA PRO A 50 -9.78 -18.36 -11.20
C PRO A 50 -8.92 -19.54 -10.69
N PRO A 51 -9.24 -20.78 -11.06
CA PRO A 51 -8.38 -21.93 -10.82
C PRO A 51 -6.95 -21.72 -11.31
N HIS A 52 -5.97 -22.23 -10.58
CA HIS A 52 -4.55 -22.23 -10.95
C HIS A 52 -4.02 -20.84 -11.39
N SER A 53 -4.38 -19.80 -10.62
CA SER A 53 -4.01 -18.43 -10.93
C SER A 53 -3.36 -17.72 -9.76
N ILE A 54 -2.59 -16.69 -10.11
CA ILE A 54 -2.00 -15.74 -9.16
C ILE A 54 -2.45 -14.33 -9.46
N GLU A 55 -2.60 -13.52 -8.42
CA GLU A 55 -2.85 -12.08 -8.51
C GLU A 55 -1.80 -11.32 -7.70
N ALA A 56 -1.04 -10.47 -8.37
CA ALA A 56 -0.22 -9.46 -7.71
C ALA A 56 -0.99 -8.14 -7.68
N ILE A 57 -1.13 -7.53 -6.51
CA ILE A 57 -1.72 -6.19 -6.34
C ILE A 57 -0.58 -5.26 -6.01
N VAL A 58 -0.36 -4.23 -6.84
CA VAL A 58 0.85 -3.40 -6.77
C VAL A 58 0.49 -1.91 -6.74
N TYR A 59 1.03 -1.19 -5.78
CA TYR A 59 0.88 0.26 -5.65
C TYR A 59 2.20 0.97 -5.99
N GLY A 60 2.12 1.90 -6.95
CA GLY A 60 3.30 2.58 -7.52
C GLY A 60 4.00 1.75 -8.61
N GLY A 61 5.08 2.29 -9.17
CA GLY A 61 5.84 1.69 -10.26
C GLY A 61 5.15 1.75 -11.64
N LEU A 62 5.91 1.50 -12.69
CA LEU A 62 5.39 1.44 -14.06
C LEU A 62 4.78 0.08 -14.37
N ASP A 63 3.66 0.06 -15.09
CA ASP A 63 2.94 -1.17 -15.45
C ASP A 63 3.81 -2.15 -16.24
N THR A 64 4.64 -1.65 -17.15
CA THR A 64 5.57 -2.45 -17.96
C THR A 64 6.58 -3.19 -17.11
N ASP A 65 7.19 -2.48 -16.14
CA ASP A 65 8.26 -3.03 -15.31
C ASP A 65 7.70 -4.08 -14.33
N ILE A 66 6.47 -3.83 -13.82
CA ILE A 66 5.74 -4.79 -12.98
C ILE A 66 5.44 -6.06 -13.77
N ALA A 67 4.89 -5.92 -14.99
CA ALA A 67 4.55 -7.06 -15.84
C ALA A 67 5.78 -7.89 -16.19
N GLU A 68 6.92 -7.25 -16.53
CA GLU A 68 8.18 -7.92 -16.75
C GLU A 68 8.72 -8.65 -15.52
N ALA A 69 8.61 -8.05 -14.33
CA ALA A 69 9.01 -8.68 -13.07
C ALA A 69 8.18 -9.94 -12.79
N ILE A 70 6.85 -9.87 -12.98
CA ILE A 70 5.95 -11.02 -12.87
C ILE A 70 6.32 -12.09 -13.90
N PHE A 71 6.51 -11.70 -15.16
CA PHE A 71 6.83 -12.63 -16.24
C PHE A 71 8.12 -13.41 -15.98
N ARG A 72 9.16 -12.74 -15.45
CA ARG A 72 10.44 -13.37 -15.12
C ARG A 72 10.34 -14.43 -14.03
N ARG A 73 9.40 -14.28 -13.10
CA ARG A 73 9.30 -15.13 -11.91
C ARG A 73 8.16 -16.14 -11.93
N LYS A 74 7.11 -15.87 -12.70
CA LYS A 74 5.97 -16.80 -12.72
C LYS A 74 6.35 -18.18 -13.28
N ALA A 75 5.76 -19.24 -12.73
CA ALA A 75 5.89 -20.58 -13.28
C ALA A 75 5.22 -20.67 -14.66
N GLY A 76 5.75 -21.54 -15.52
CA GLY A 76 5.07 -21.91 -16.76
C GLY A 76 3.74 -22.59 -16.45
N GLY A 77 2.68 -22.21 -17.18
CA GLY A 77 1.34 -22.79 -17.02
C GLY A 77 0.46 -22.11 -15.97
N ILE A 78 1.00 -21.30 -15.05
CA ILE A 78 0.21 -20.52 -14.09
C ILE A 78 -0.36 -19.27 -14.78
N GLN A 79 -1.66 -19.04 -14.61
CA GLN A 79 -2.33 -17.86 -15.12
C GLN A 79 -2.11 -16.68 -14.18
N THR A 80 -1.87 -15.51 -14.75
CA THR A 80 -1.90 -14.24 -14.00
C THR A 80 -3.32 -13.67 -14.08
N TYR A 81 -3.77 -13.03 -12.99
CA TYR A 81 -5.10 -12.45 -12.86
C TYR A 81 -5.00 -11.00 -12.37
N GLY A 82 -5.95 -10.15 -12.78
CA GLY A 82 -6.01 -8.77 -12.34
C GLY A 82 -6.82 -7.86 -13.25
N ASN A 83 -6.91 -6.59 -12.85
CA ASN A 83 -7.65 -5.53 -13.56
C ASN A 83 -6.79 -4.72 -14.54
N THR A 84 -5.49 -4.99 -14.61
CA THR A 84 -4.53 -4.37 -15.52
C THR A 84 -3.87 -5.46 -16.36
N SER A 85 -3.73 -5.24 -17.67
CA SER A 85 -3.08 -6.18 -18.59
C SER A 85 -1.99 -5.48 -19.37
N VAL A 86 -0.81 -6.09 -19.42
CA VAL A 86 0.35 -5.59 -20.17
C VAL A 86 0.96 -6.71 -21.00
N PRO A 87 1.13 -6.54 -22.33
CA PRO A 87 1.80 -7.51 -23.17
C PRO A 87 3.32 -7.50 -22.90
N VAL A 88 3.88 -8.67 -22.66
CA VAL A 88 5.33 -8.90 -22.52
C VAL A 88 5.79 -9.81 -23.65
N ILE A 89 6.88 -9.44 -24.32
CA ILE A 89 7.47 -10.24 -25.39
C ILE A 89 8.42 -11.27 -24.81
N SER A 90 8.14 -12.55 -25.06
CA SER A 90 8.99 -13.66 -24.63
C SER A 90 10.26 -13.78 -25.49
N ALA A 91 11.24 -14.57 -25.03
CA ALA A 91 12.44 -14.87 -25.80
C ALA A 91 12.17 -15.59 -27.15
N SER A 92 10.99 -16.20 -27.28
CA SER A 92 10.51 -16.80 -28.52
C SER A 92 9.68 -15.85 -29.41
N GLU A 93 9.76 -14.54 -29.14
CA GLU A 93 9.03 -13.48 -29.85
C GLU A 93 7.49 -13.59 -29.77
N GLN A 94 6.98 -14.33 -28.78
CA GLN A 94 5.54 -14.43 -28.52
C GLN A 94 5.11 -13.33 -27.55
N SER A 95 3.99 -12.66 -27.86
CA SER A 95 3.34 -11.74 -26.95
C SER A 95 2.51 -12.52 -25.93
N ILE A 96 2.78 -12.28 -24.65
CA ILE A 96 2.07 -12.91 -23.54
C ILE A 96 1.50 -11.79 -22.65
N ASP A 97 0.17 -11.79 -22.48
CA ASP A 97 -0.50 -10.83 -21.63
C ASP A 97 -0.30 -11.19 -20.16
N ILE A 98 0.28 -10.28 -19.41
CA ILE A 98 0.49 -10.38 -17.96
C ILE A 98 -0.54 -9.52 -17.26
N TYR A 99 -1.31 -10.15 -16.38
CA TYR A 99 -2.35 -9.52 -15.59
C TYR A 99 -1.87 -9.28 -14.16
N PHE A 100 -2.22 -8.14 -13.61
CA PHE A 100 -2.05 -7.80 -12.19
C PHE A 100 -3.10 -6.75 -11.79
N SER A 101 -3.19 -6.41 -10.51
CA SER A 101 -4.16 -5.42 -10.05
C SER A 101 -3.49 -4.17 -9.50
N ARG A 102 -4.15 -3.02 -9.70
CA ARG A 102 -3.90 -1.80 -8.95
C ARG A 102 -4.92 -1.70 -7.82
N PRO A 103 -4.50 -1.42 -6.57
CA PRO A 103 -5.45 -1.27 -5.48
C PRO A 103 -6.29 -0.02 -5.65
N SER A 104 -7.56 -0.08 -5.25
CA SER A 104 -8.42 1.10 -5.20
C SER A 104 -8.00 1.99 -4.02
N PRO A 105 -7.79 3.30 -4.24
CA PRO A 105 -7.42 4.20 -3.15
C PRO A 105 -8.62 4.47 -2.25
N VAL A 106 -8.40 4.39 -0.92
CA VAL A 106 -9.33 4.85 0.11
C VAL A 106 -8.77 6.15 0.68
N PRO A 107 -9.32 7.30 0.32
CA PRO A 107 -8.83 8.57 0.82
C PRO A 107 -9.12 8.72 2.32
N ILE A 108 -8.12 9.16 3.07
CA ILE A 108 -8.22 9.38 4.51
C ILE A 108 -8.02 10.85 4.81
N TRP A 109 -9.04 11.48 5.38
CA TRP A 109 -8.96 12.84 5.92
C TRP A 109 -8.67 12.77 7.41
N VAL A 110 -7.76 13.60 7.87
CA VAL A 110 -7.39 13.73 9.29
C VAL A 110 -7.58 15.17 9.70
N ARG A 111 -8.33 15.38 10.78
CA ARG A 111 -8.57 16.69 11.38
C ARG A 111 -8.03 16.71 12.80
N ILE A 112 -7.08 17.60 13.03
CA ILE A 112 -6.49 17.87 14.35
C ILE A 112 -6.91 19.29 14.74
N THR A 113 -7.56 19.42 15.88
CA THR A 113 -8.00 20.70 16.45
C THR A 113 -7.56 20.84 17.90
N ASN A 114 -7.65 22.06 18.44
CA ASN A 114 -7.24 22.35 19.82
C ASN A 114 -5.81 21.90 20.14
N LEU A 115 -4.89 22.04 19.18
CA LEU A 115 -3.50 21.63 19.37
C LEU A 115 -2.83 22.44 20.47
N VAL A 116 -2.45 21.78 21.56
CA VAL A 116 -1.69 22.36 22.70
C VAL A 116 -0.23 21.94 22.56
N THR A 117 0.66 22.91 22.61
CA THR A 117 2.10 22.69 22.47
C THR A 117 2.91 23.25 23.60
N THR A 118 4.14 22.80 23.74
CA THR A 118 5.14 23.37 24.64
C THR A 118 6.08 24.33 23.91
N THR A 119 6.99 24.98 24.62
CA THR A 119 8.03 25.84 24.03
C THR A 119 9.04 25.07 23.16
N ALA A 120 9.07 23.73 23.23
CA ALA A 120 9.88 22.87 22.40
C ALA A 120 9.27 22.57 21.02
N PHE A 121 8.00 22.99 20.78
CA PHE A 121 7.33 22.75 19.49
C PHE A 121 8.00 23.58 18.39
N PRO A 122 8.47 22.95 17.31
CA PRO A 122 9.19 23.67 16.26
C PRO A 122 8.26 24.59 15.45
N LEU A 123 8.83 25.61 14.82
CA LEU A 123 8.08 26.56 13.98
C LEU A 123 7.34 25.87 12.80
N ASP A 124 7.89 24.78 12.30
CA ASP A 124 7.32 23.95 11.26
C ASP A 124 6.58 22.71 11.81
N GLY A 125 6.26 22.71 13.10
CA GLY A 125 5.71 21.56 13.82
C GLY A 125 4.39 21.04 13.24
N GLN A 126 3.48 21.93 12.81
CA GLN A 126 2.25 21.51 12.14
C GLN A 126 2.54 20.80 10.81
N GLN A 127 3.51 21.26 10.05
CA GLN A 127 3.93 20.59 8.80
C GLN A 127 4.58 19.23 9.08
N ARG A 128 5.36 19.12 10.17
CA ARG A 128 5.92 17.82 10.60
C ARG A 128 4.85 16.83 11.00
N ILE A 129 3.79 17.26 11.67
CA ILE A 129 2.64 16.42 12.00
C ILE A 129 1.98 15.91 10.72
N LYS A 130 1.69 16.81 9.75
CA LYS A 130 1.11 16.41 8.45
C LYS A 130 1.98 15.38 7.75
N GLN A 131 3.28 15.62 7.64
CA GLN A 131 4.21 14.72 6.97
C GLN A 131 4.33 13.37 7.70
N ALA A 132 4.32 13.36 9.03
CA ALA A 132 4.34 12.13 9.82
C ALA A 132 3.09 11.27 9.54
N LEU A 133 1.91 11.90 9.49
CA LEU A 133 0.65 11.20 9.16
C LEU A 133 0.63 10.69 7.71
N ILE A 134 1.12 11.49 6.74
CA ILE A 134 1.24 11.07 5.35
C ILE A 134 2.20 9.87 5.22
N ASN A 135 3.33 9.93 5.91
CA ASN A 135 4.30 8.83 5.91
C ASN A 135 3.75 7.56 6.57
N TYR A 136 2.90 7.70 7.58
CA TYR A 136 2.28 6.57 8.29
C TYR A 136 1.12 5.95 7.50
N ILE A 137 0.17 6.77 7.03
CA ILE A 137 -1.02 6.27 6.31
C ILE A 137 -0.63 5.82 4.90
N GLY A 138 0.16 6.62 4.21
CA GLY A 138 0.60 6.44 2.83
C GLY A 138 0.17 7.60 1.95
N GLY A 139 1.07 8.02 1.08
CA GLY A 139 0.83 9.02 0.04
C GLY A 139 1.24 8.46 -1.32
N ASP A 140 1.25 9.31 -2.34
CA ASP A 140 1.57 8.91 -3.71
C ASP A 140 2.96 8.26 -3.86
N VAL A 141 3.92 8.69 -3.05
CA VAL A 141 5.32 8.21 -3.09
C VAL A 141 5.77 7.51 -1.81
N THR A 142 4.95 7.49 -0.77
CA THR A 142 5.25 6.84 0.51
C THR A 142 4.44 5.57 0.68
N GLY A 143 5.09 4.47 1.04
CA GLY A 143 4.44 3.18 1.24
C GLY A 143 3.35 3.23 2.31
N GLY A 144 3.65 3.81 3.46
CA GLY A 144 2.73 3.89 4.59
C GLY A 144 2.17 2.53 5.02
N LEU A 145 0.88 2.50 5.32
CA LEU A 145 0.14 1.26 5.56
C LEU A 145 0.11 0.38 4.31
N GLY A 146 0.18 -0.93 4.48
CA GLY A 146 0.13 -1.89 3.39
C GLY A 146 -1.22 -1.90 2.65
N ILE A 147 -1.28 -2.60 1.52
CA ILE A 147 -2.54 -2.88 0.81
C ILE A 147 -3.42 -3.75 1.72
N GLY A 148 -4.71 -3.42 1.84
CA GLY A 148 -5.66 -4.10 2.71
C GLY A 148 -5.54 -3.75 4.20
N ALA A 149 -4.62 -2.87 4.57
CA ALA A 149 -4.42 -2.50 5.97
C ALA A 149 -5.37 -1.36 6.38
N SER A 150 -6.21 -1.63 7.39
CA SER A 150 -7.13 -0.66 7.99
C SER A 150 -6.38 0.44 8.75
N VAL A 151 -6.96 1.64 8.79
CA VAL A 151 -6.44 2.74 9.60
C VAL A 151 -6.98 2.60 11.01
N ILE A 152 -6.10 2.24 11.94
CA ILE A 152 -6.45 2.10 13.34
C ILE A 152 -6.36 3.48 14.02
N TYR A 153 -7.51 4.02 14.43
CA TYR A 153 -7.61 5.36 15.01
C TYR A 153 -6.63 5.57 16.17
N MET A 154 -6.58 4.62 17.09
CA MET A 154 -5.76 4.72 18.30
C MET A 154 -4.24 4.70 18.05
N THR A 155 -3.80 4.39 16.85
CA THR A 155 -2.36 4.47 16.50
C THR A 155 -1.94 5.86 16.04
N LEU A 156 -2.86 6.65 15.50
CA LEU A 156 -2.57 8.00 14.98
C LEU A 156 -2.06 8.97 16.04
N PRO A 157 -2.59 9.00 17.29
CA PRO A 157 -2.01 9.80 18.37
C PRO A 157 -0.52 9.55 18.59
N THR A 158 -0.06 8.30 18.50
CA THR A 158 1.37 7.97 18.64
C THR A 158 2.21 8.62 17.54
N VAL A 159 1.69 8.68 16.33
CA VAL A 159 2.35 9.35 15.19
C VAL A 159 2.43 10.85 15.42
N ILE A 160 1.35 11.48 15.92
CA ILE A 160 1.29 12.92 16.20
C ILE A 160 2.23 13.29 17.36
N PHE A 161 2.24 12.51 18.45
CA PHE A 161 3.15 12.70 19.58
C PHE A 161 4.62 12.45 19.26
N SER A 162 4.95 11.85 18.12
CA SER A 162 6.35 11.74 17.66
C SER A 162 6.97 13.10 17.34
N VAL A 163 6.15 14.13 17.11
CA VAL A 163 6.62 15.49 16.91
C VAL A 163 6.85 16.16 18.27
N GLU A 164 8.08 16.61 18.48
CA GLU A 164 8.49 17.22 19.75
C GLU A 164 7.60 18.41 20.14
N GLY A 165 7.27 18.49 21.41
CA GLY A 165 6.52 19.61 21.96
C GLY A 165 5.01 19.53 21.79
N VAL A 166 4.45 18.50 21.16
CA VAL A 166 3.01 18.24 21.19
C VAL A 166 2.61 17.78 22.60
N LYS A 167 1.58 18.39 23.17
CA LYS A 167 1.10 18.09 24.52
C LYS A 167 -0.32 17.50 24.52
N ASP A 168 -1.22 18.06 23.73
CA ASP A 168 -2.62 17.64 23.66
C ASP A 168 -3.26 18.09 22.35
N PHE A 169 -4.31 17.42 21.92
CA PHE A 169 -5.09 17.74 20.71
C PHE A 169 -6.39 16.93 20.68
N ASP A 170 -7.35 17.41 19.89
CA ASP A 170 -8.49 16.61 19.45
C ASP A 170 -8.22 16.06 18.06
N LEU A 171 -8.54 14.77 17.84
CA LEU A 171 -8.31 14.06 16.60
C LEU A 171 -9.62 13.46 16.08
N GLU A 172 -9.86 13.63 14.79
CA GLU A 172 -10.95 12.97 14.07
C GLU A 172 -10.48 12.55 12.68
N ILE A 173 -11.03 11.46 12.16
CA ILE A 173 -10.73 10.95 10.81
C ILE A 173 -12.00 10.72 10.01
N SER A 174 -11.87 10.68 8.67
CA SER A 174 -12.98 10.49 7.74
C SER A 174 -12.53 9.79 6.45
N LYS A 175 -13.44 9.03 5.82
CA LYS A 175 -13.29 8.48 4.45
C LYS A 175 -13.77 9.44 3.36
N ASP A 176 -14.67 10.37 3.68
CA ASP A 176 -15.38 11.22 2.72
C ASP A 176 -15.11 12.72 2.87
N GLY A 177 -14.30 13.08 3.90
CA GLY A 177 -13.97 14.47 4.23
C GLY A 177 -15.15 15.30 4.78
N SER A 178 -16.28 14.65 5.07
CA SER A 178 -17.48 15.33 5.60
C SER A 178 -17.92 14.78 6.95
N ARG A 179 -17.96 13.47 7.11
CA ARG A 179 -18.29 12.79 8.35
C ARG A 179 -17.04 12.37 9.09
N PHE A 180 -16.68 13.14 10.10
CA PHE A 180 -15.52 12.88 10.94
C PHE A 180 -15.92 12.15 12.23
N GLY A 181 -15.06 11.27 12.70
CA GLY A 181 -15.25 10.49 13.92
C GLY A 181 -13.93 9.93 14.46
N ASP A 182 -14.05 9.13 15.52
CA ASP A 182 -12.95 8.53 16.28
C ASP A 182 -12.90 6.99 16.11
N GLU A 183 -13.54 6.47 15.08
CA GLU A 183 -13.58 5.04 14.78
C GLU A 183 -12.49 4.64 13.77
N ASN A 184 -12.10 3.35 13.81
CA ASN A 184 -11.20 2.77 12.81
C ASN A 184 -11.82 2.86 11.40
N ILE A 185 -10.97 3.04 10.41
CA ILE A 185 -11.39 3.00 9.00
C ILE A 185 -10.96 1.67 8.39
N ASP A 186 -11.94 0.82 8.10
CA ASP A 186 -11.69 -0.44 7.42
C ASP A 186 -11.34 -0.24 5.95
N VAL A 187 -10.32 -0.99 5.52
CA VAL A 187 -9.80 -1.02 4.15
C VAL A 187 -9.85 -2.47 3.67
N ASN A 188 -10.51 -2.71 2.53
CA ASN A 188 -10.64 -4.05 1.98
C ASN A 188 -9.32 -4.55 1.38
N THR A 189 -9.23 -5.85 1.17
CA THR A 189 -8.03 -6.56 0.72
C THR A 189 -7.42 -6.01 -0.58
N ARG A 190 -8.23 -5.44 -1.49
CA ARG A 190 -7.78 -4.82 -2.75
C ARG A 190 -7.83 -3.29 -2.73
N GLU A 191 -7.87 -2.71 -1.54
CA GLU A 191 -7.87 -1.27 -1.34
C GLU A 191 -6.58 -0.85 -0.61
N LYS A 192 -6.26 0.42 -0.69
CA LYS A 192 -5.14 1.01 0.02
C LYS A 192 -5.52 2.36 0.61
N ALA A 193 -5.30 2.54 1.91
CA ALA A 193 -5.41 3.84 2.56
C ALA A 193 -4.38 4.82 1.98
N VAL A 194 -4.84 6.01 1.60
CA VAL A 194 -3.99 7.09 1.06
C VAL A 194 -4.41 8.43 1.63
N THR A 195 -3.44 9.30 1.86
CA THR A 195 -3.68 10.69 2.29
C THR A 195 -2.68 11.63 1.64
N ASP A 196 -2.93 12.92 1.69
CA ASP A 196 -2.06 13.98 1.21
C ASP A 196 -2.18 15.24 2.09
N GLU A 197 -1.37 16.26 1.81
CA GLU A 197 -1.37 17.51 2.58
C GLU A 197 -2.72 18.22 2.62
N GLY A 198 -3.51 18.09 1.56
CA GLY A 198 -4.85 18.70 1.45
C GLY A 198 -5.90 18.01 2.31
N LYS A 199 -5.64 16.75 2.70
CA LYS A 199 -6.54 15.94 3.51
C LYS A 199 -6.19 15.97 5.01
N VAL A 200 -5.04 16.52 5.38
CA VAL A 200 -4.61 16.64 6.79
C VAL A 200 -4.70 18.11 7.21
N SER A 201 -5.61 18.42 8.12
CA SER A 201 -5.74 19.74 8.71
C SER A 201 -5.23 19.76 10.15
N VAL A 202 -4.49 20.79 10.52
CA VAL A 202 -3.94 20.99 11.86
C VAL A 202 -4.19 22.44 12.25
N THR A 203 -4.97 22.66 13.32
CA THR A 203 -5.36 24.00 13.84
C THR A 203 -5.28 24.08 15.35
#